data_f003ca2ac4a79606b722a14b93e4a0d6
#
_entry.id   f003ca2ac4a79606b722a14b93e4a0d6
#
_cell.length_a   1.000
_cell.length_b   1.000
_cell.length_c   1.000
_cell.angle_alpha   90.00
_cell.angle_beta   90.00
_cell.angle_gamma   90.00
#
_symmetry.space_group_name_H-M   'P 1'
#
loop_
_entity.id
_entity.type
_entity.pdbx_description
1 polymer ?
#
loop_
_entity_poly.entity_id
_entity_poly.type
_entity_poly.pdbx_seq_one_letter_code
_entity_poly.pdbx_strand_id
1 'polypeptide(L)'
;MGLFGSKEDSEDLMYHAMSLMEKNQPKAAIVLFSKVLKQDSKNTSALYNKGLALNQIKKYSDAITCFDLLLQINSKDAAAINNMGIAMAEMENIQGASECYDRAIKADPKYGPSYFNKGVLLDKLQEHEEALNFLDKAIIIEPRKPNAQFYKGIILGKLKRHEESLNCFENVHKKHPSHIDALFHVGIELAELGNHKKAIEIFDQISTKRKDNVNIIYAKSRSKSALGEFPESLELLKKAVNLNPKIIRAWAKEEKAFERLHSNEQFRKLVKL
;
A
#
# COMPACT_ATOMS: atom_id res chain seq x y z
N MET A 1 29.57 -34.98 35.91
CA MET A 1 28.42 -35.13 34.97
C MET A 1 28.14 -33.79 34.34
N GLY A 2 28.69 -33.54 33.16
CA GLY A 2 28.49 -32.29 32.43
C GLY A 2 27.12 -32.32 31.76
N LEU A 3 26.29 -31.38 32.08
CA LEU A 3 25.09 -31.06 31.34
C LEU A 3 25.49 -30.51 29.96
N PHE A 4 25.66 -31.41 28.97
CA PHE A 4 25.63 -31.02 27.56
C PHE A 4 24.19 -30.60 27.23
N GLY A 5 23.92 -29.31 27.35
CA GLY A 5 22.72 -28.73 26.73
C GLY A 5 22.76 -29.07 25.24
N SER A 6 21.80 -29.82 24.74
CA SER A 6 21.67 -30.14 23.33
C SER A 6 21.75 -28.82 22.55
N LYS A 7 22.71 -28.70 21.65
CA LYS A 7 22.81 -27.55 20.75
C LYS A 7 21.50 -27.53 19.97
N GLU A 8 20.65 -26.51 20.20
CA GLU A 8 19.42 -26.35 19.43
C GLU A 8 19.76 -26.49 17.95
N ASP A 9 19.06 -27.36 17.23
CA ASP A 9 19.32 -27.58 15.81
C ASP A 9 19.03 -26.29 15.03
N SER A 10 19.90 -25.98 14.09
CA SER A 10 19.76 -24.80 13.23
C SER A 10 18.47 -24.83 12.42
N GLU A 11 18.01 -26.02 12.01
CA GLU A 11 16.75 -26.22 11.29
C GLU A 11 15.54 -25.95 12.17
N ASP A 12 15.54 -26.44 13.43
CA ASP A 12 14.49 -26.17 14.40
C ASP A 12 14.40 -24.68 14.71
N LEU A 13 15.55 -24.01 14.90
CA LEU A 13 15.61 -22.56 15.11
C LEU A 13 15.04 -21.78 13.95
N MET A 14 15.36 -22.17 12.71
CA MET A 14 14.81 -21.56 11.49
C MET A 14 13.29 -21.76 11.41
N TYR A 15 12.81 -22.98 11.63
CA TYR A 15 11.38 -23.27 11.62
C TYR A 15 10.61 -22.42 12.64
N HIS A 16 11.08 -22.35 13.88
CA HIS A 16 10.48 -21.55 14.93
C HIS A 16 10.53 -20.05 14.62
N ALA A 17 11.65 -19.57 14.06
CA ALA A 17 11.77 -18.16 13.66
C ALA A 17 10.77 -17.79 12.55
N MET A 18 10.60 -18.67 11.55
CA MET A 18 9.60 -18.47 10.48
C MET A 18 8.18 -18.48 11.03
N SER A 19 7.85 -19.41 11.93
CA SER A 19 6.53 -19.43 12.62
C SER A 19 6.27 -18.15 13.42
N LEU A 20 7.29 -17.55 14.04
CA LEU A 20 7.17 -16.25 14.72
C LEU A 20 6.93 -15.11 13.73
N MET A 21 7.53 -15.14 12.54
CA MET A 21 7.24 -14.17 11.47
C MET A 21 5.77 -14.26 11.02
N GLU A 22 5.26 -15.46 10.81
CA GLU A 22 3.84 -15.69 10.46
C GLU A 22 2.87 -15.17 11.54
N LYS A 23 3.26 -15.30 12.81
CA LYS A 23 2.52 -14.76 13.97
C LYS A 23 2.73 -13.26 14.20
N ASN A 24 3.37 -12.56 13.26
CA ASN A 24 3.69 -11.14 13.35
C ASN A 24 4.52 -10.76 14.61
N GLN A 25 5.49 -11.62 14.97
CA GLN A 25 6.40 -11.46 16.10
C GLN A 25 7.86 -11.28 15.65
N PRO A 26 8.19 -10.25 14.85
CA PRO A 26 9.51 -10.09 14.22
C PRO A 26 10.65 -9.93 15.21
N LYS A 27 10.40 -9.28 16.38
CA LYS A 27 11.45 -9.11 17.40
C LYS A 27 11.92 -10.45 17.97
N ALA A 28 11.02 -11.38 18.21
CA ALA A 28 11.36 -12.72 18.69
C ALA A 28 12.05 -13.55 17.59
N ALA A 29 11.57 -13.45 16.33
CA ALA A 29 12.19 -14.10 15.20
C ALA A 29 13.64 -13.67 14.98
N ILE A 30 13.97 -12.37 15.12
CA ILE A 30 15.33 -11.84 15.00
C ILE A 30 16.29 -12.52 15.98
N VAL A 31 15.84 -12.82 17.19
CA VAL A 31 16.66 -13.51 18.21
C VAL A 31 17.03 -14.91 17.72
N LEU A 32 16.05 -15.65 17.17
CA LEU A 32 16.30 -17.02 16.68
C LEU A 32 17.14 -17.01 15.40
N PHE A 33 16.88 -16.14 14.44
CA PHE A 33 17.76 -15.97 13.27
C PHE A 33 19.19 -15.61 13.69
N SER A 34 19.36 -14.82 14.74
CA SER A 34 20.70 -14.49 15.26
C SER A 34 21.39 -15.68 15.90
N LYS A 35 20.66 -16.63 16.52
CA LYS A 35 21.21 -17.90 17.01
C LYS A 35 21.68 -18.78 15.84
N VAL A 36 20.88 -18.88 14.77
CA VAL A 36 21.29 -19.59 13.54
C VAL A 36 22.58 -19.00 12.98
N LEU A 37 22.62 -17.67 12.83
CA LEU A 37 23.80 -16.99 12.29
C LEU A 37 25.06 -17.06 13.19
N LYS A 38 24.90 -17.35 14.49
CA LYS A 38 26.04 -17.70 15.36
C LYS A 38 26.59 -19.09 15.09
N GLN A 39 25.76 -20.00 14.58
CA GLN A 39 26.19 -21.37 14.23
C GLN A 39 26.75 -21.41 12.82
N ASP A 40 26.10 -20.73 11.88
CA ASP A 40 26.48 -20.57 10.47
C ASP A 40 26.27 -19.12 10.02
N SER A 41 27.34 -18.35 10.04
CA SER A 41 27.30 -16.92 9.66
C SER A 41 27.00 -16.70 8.17
N LYS A 42 27.06 -17.73 7.34
CA LYS A 42 26.82 -17.71 5.89
C LYS A 42 25.44 -18.27 5.53
N ASN A 43 24.59 -18.58 6.49
CA ASN A 43 23.22 -19.04 6.23
C ASN A 43 22.40 -17.92 5.57
N THR A 44 22.28 -17.99 4.23
CA THR A 44 21.63 -16.97 3.42
C THR A 44 20.14 -16.83 3.75
N SER A 45 19.46 -17.94 4.07
CA SER A 45 18.05 -17.92 4.49
C SER A 45 17.86 -17.17 5.80
N ALA A 46 18.74 -17.39 6.79
CA ALA A 46 18.71 -16.68 8.05
C ALA A 46 19.04 -15.18 7.88
N LEU A 47 20.03 -14.83 7.05
CA LEU A 47 20.35 -13.43 6.72
C LEU A 47 19.17 -12.74 6.06
N TYR A 48 18.55 -13.36 5.06
CA TYR A 48 17.40 -12.81 4.34
C TYR A 48 16.22 -12.54 5.28
N ASN A 49 15.78 -13.56 6.01
CA ASN A 49 14.62 -13.46 6.88
C ASN A 49 14.85 -12.53 8.10
N LYS A 50 16.08 -12.49 8.61
CA LYS A 50 16.46 -11.50 9.63
C LYS A 50 16.39 -10.07 9.06
N GLY A 51 16.86 -9.85 7.84
CA GLY A 51 16.72 -8.57 7.15
C GLY A 51 15.26 -8.15 6.97
N LEU A 52 14.38 -9.07 6.55
CA LEU A 52 12.94 -8.80 6.46
C LEU A 52 12.33 -8.43 7.82
N ALA A 53 12.66 -9.20 8.87
CA ALA A 53 12.17 -8.92 10.23
C ALA A 53 12.65 -7.56 10.75
N LEU A 54 13.89 -7.16 10.43
CA LEU A 54 14.45 -5.86 10.78
C LEU A 54 13.75 -4.72 10.02
N ASN A 55 13.48 -4.88 8.73
CA ASN A 55 12.68 -3.93 7.94
C ASN A 55 11.28 -3.75 8.55
N GLN A 56 10.62 -4.83 8.97
CA GLN A 56 9.29 -4.78 9.57
C GLN A 56 9.26 -3.97 10.88
N ILE A 57 10.34 -4.02 11.67
CA ILE A 57 10.47 -3.21 12.90
C ILE A 57 11.19 -1.87 12.69
N LYS A 58 11.36 -1.46 11.42
CA LYS A 58 11.99 -0.20 10.99
C LYS A 58 13.46 -0.03 11.38
N LYS A 59 14.17 -1.15 11.61
CA LYS A 59 15.62 -1.15 11.83
C LYS A 59 16.36 -1.29 10.49
N TYR A 60 16.20 -0.26 9.64
CA TYR A 60 16.61 -0.31 8.25
C TYR A 60 18.12 -0.48 8.06
N SER A 61 18.95 0.20 8.85
CA SER A 61 20.42 0.05 8.77
C SER A 61 20.88 -1.37 9.09
N ASP A 62 20.27 -2.00 10.12
CA ASP A 62 20.57 -3.37 10.48
C ASP A 62 20.10 -4.35 9.38
N ALA A 63 18.95 -4.06 8.75
CA ALA A 63 18.44 -4.84 7.62
C ALA A 63 19.37 -4.78 6.42
N ILE A 64 19.83 -3.60 6.04
CA ILE A 64 20.83 -3.40 4.97
C ILE A 64 22.08 -4.24 5.25
N THR A 65 22.60 -4.23 6.47
CA THR A 65 23.75 -5.04 6.84
C THR A 65 23.50 -6.54 6.61
N CYS A 66 22.32 -7.05 6.94
CA CYS A 66 21.96 -8.45 6.68
C CYS A 66 21.90 -8.76 5.19
N PHE A 67 21.31 -7.88 4.38
CA PHE A 67 21.26 -8.05 2.93
C PHE A 67 22.64 -7.93 2.29
N ASP A 68 23.49 -7.00 2.74
CA ASP A 68 24.86 -6.88 2.26
C ASP A 68 25.67 -8.17 2.50
N LEU A 69 25.58 -8.76 3.71
CA LEU A 69 26.24 -10.03 4.01
C LEU A 69 25.72 -11.16 3.12
N LEU A 70 24.41 -11.21 2.86
CA LEU A 70 23.84 -12.17 1.91
C LEU A 70 24.38 -11.94 0.51
N LEU A 71 24.45 -10.69 0.04
CA LEU A 71 24.88 -10.35 -1.31
C LEU A 71 26.40 -10.58 -1.53
N GLN A 72 27.21 -10.62 -0.47
CA GLN A 72 28.59 -11.10 -0.54
C GLN A 72 28.68 -12.59 -0.88
N ILE A 73 27.64 -13.37 -0.54
CA ILE A 73 27.58 -14.81 -0.83
C ILE A 73 26.89 -15.06 -2.18
N ASN A 74 25.73 -14.38 -2.40
CA ASN A 74 24.94 -14.44 -3.64
C ASN A 74 24.69 -13.03 -4.18
N SER A 75 25.60 -12.52 -4.99
CA SER A 75 25.56 -11.13 -5.49
C SER A 75 24.41 -10.82 -6.44
N LYS A 76 23.68 -11.85 -6.92
CA LYS A 76 22.54 -11.74 -7.86
C LYS A 76 21.19 -12.06 -7.22
N ASP A 77 21.09 -12.08 -5.91
CA ASP A 77 19.80 -12.27 -5.22
C ASP A 77 18.91 -11.03 -5.40
N ALA A 78 18.03 -11.07 -6.39
CA ALA A 78 17.15 -9.97 -6.72
C ALA A 78 16.22 -9.59 -5.57
N ALA A 79 15.78 -10.59 -4.78
CA ALA A 79 14.88 -10.35 -3.64
C ALA A 79 15.63 -9.61 -2.51
N ALA A 80 16.87 -9.99 -2.21
CA ALA A 80 17.68 -9.31 -1.21
C ALA A 80 18.01 -7.87 -1.65
N ILE A 81 18.42 -7.69 -2.91
CA ILE A 81 18.72 -6.35 -3.47
C ILE A 81 17.48 -5.46 -3.41
N ASN A 82 16.32 -5.98 -3.79
CA ASN A 82 15.04 -5.25 -3.73
C ASN A 82 14.68 -4.83 -2.31
N ASN A 83 14.83 -5.74 -1.34
CA ASN A 83 14.50 -5.44 0.07
C ASN A 83 15.50 -4.47 0.71
N MET A 84 16.75 -4.46 0.27
CA MET A 84 17.72 -3.44 0.61
C MET A 84 17.30 -2.07 0.04
N GLY A 85 16.79 -2.02 -1.20
CA GLY A 85 16.22 -0.82 -1.80
C GLY A 85 15.02 -0.29 -1.02
N ILE A 86 14.14 -1.16 -0.53
CA ILE A 86 13.01 -0.77 0.34
C ILE A 86 13.54 -0.10 1.63
N ALA A 87 14.54 -0.71 2.29
CA ALA A 87 15.14 -0.13 3.48
C ALA A 87 15.75 1.26 3.21
N MET A 88 16.45 1.42 2.08
CA MET A 88 17.01 2.72 1.66
C MET A 88 15.93 3.76 1.38
N ALA A 89 14.84 3.39 0.71
CA ALA A 89 13.71 4.28 0.45
C ALA A 89 13.03 4.77 1.73
N GLU A 90 12.90 3.90 2.73
CA GLU A 90 12.35 4.24 4.05
C GLU A 90 13.28 5.13 4.88
N MET A 91 14.58 5.12 4.58
CA MET A 91 15.59 6.03 5.14
C MET A 91 15.74 7.32 4.31
N GLU A 92 14.84 7.55 3.36
CA GLU A 92 14.89 8.70 2.44
C GLU A 92 16.15 8.75 1.53
N ASN A 93 16.91 7.66 1.46
CA ASN A 93 17.99 7.51 0.49
C ASN A 93 17.42 7.09 -0.87
N ILE A 94 16.82 8.06 -1.57
CA ILE A 94 16.11 7.85 -2.82
C ILE A 94 17.02 7.31 -3.92
N GLN A 95 18.23 7.87 -4.04
CA GLN A 95 19.19 7.42 -5.04
C GLN A 95 19.63 5.97 -4.80
N GLY A 96 20.02 5.62 -3.58
CA GLY A 96 20.40 4.27 -3.24
C GLY A 96 19.26 3.25 -3.46
N ALA A 97 18.02 3.63 -3.14
CA ALA A 97 16.85 2.80 -3.40
C ALA A 97 16.67 2.56 -4.91
N SER A 98 16.76 3.62 -5.71
CA SER A 98 16.66 3.56 -7.18
C SER A 98 17.69 2.62 -7.78
N GLU A 99 18.96 2.77 -7.38
CA GLU A 99 20.07 1.92 -7.82
C GLU A 99 19.86 0.45 -7.42
N CYS A 100 19.34 0.19 -6.22
CA CYS A 100 19.01 -1.17 -5.78
C CYS A 100 17.89 -1.77 -6.65
N TYR A 101 16.82 -1.05 -6.95
CA TYR A 101 15.76 -1.58 -7.81
C TYR A 101 16.28 -1.88 -9.22
N ASP A 102 17.10 -1.01 -9.80
CA ASP A 102 17.71 -1.24 -11.12
C ASP A 102 18.65 -2.46 -11.11
N ARG A 103 19.46 -2.64 -10.05
CA ARG A 103 20.29 -3.81 -9.86
C ARG A 103 19.45 -5.09 -9.72
N ALA A 104 18.35 -5.06 -8.98
CA ALA A 104 17.47 -6.20 -8.81
C ALA A 104 16.80 -6.60 -10.14
N ILE A 105 16.33 -5.62 -10.93
CA ILE A 105 15.81 -5.84 -12.29
C ILE A 105 16.86 -6.44 -13.21
N LYS A 106 18.09 -5.97 -13.13
CA LYS A 106 19.20 -6.52 -13.92
C LYS A 106 19.57 -7.95 -13.49
N ALA A 107 19.49 -8.26 -12.19
CA ALA A 107 19.78 -9.57 -11.63
C ALA A 107 18.72 -10.61 -12.01
N ASP A 108 17.44 -10.22 -11.93
CA ASP A 108 16.30 -11.03 -12.38
C ASP A 108 15.23 -10.15 -13.06
N PRO A 109 15.21 -10.09 -14.40
CA PRO A 109 14.22 -9.33 -15.16
C PRO A 109 12.77 -9.82 -15.00
N LYS A 110 12.55 -10.98 -14.36
CA LYS A 110 11.22 -11.52 -14.06
C LYS A 110 10.79 -11.31 -12.60
N TYR A 111 11.59 -10.61 -11.82
CA TYR A 111 11.25 -10.30 -10.44
C TYR A 111 10.34 -9.05 -10.36
N GLY A 112 9.03 -9.26 -10.47
CA GLY A 112 7.98 -8.21 -10.51
C GLY A 112 8.05 -7.18 -9.38
N PRO A 113 8.34 -7.56 -8.10
CA PRO A 113 8.41 -6.60 -7.00
C PRO A 113 9.38 -5.43 -7.23
N SER A 114 10.50 -5.62 -7.93
CA SER A 114 11.44 -4.53 -8.20
C SER A 114 10.88 -3.49 -9.16
N TYR A 115 10.13 -3.92 -10.17
CA TYR A 115 9.42 -2.99 -11.06
C TYR A 115 8.33 -2.23 -10.31
N PHE A 116 7.56 -2.90 -9.46
CA PHE A 116 6.55 -2.26 -8.63
C PHE A 116 7.15 -1.19 -7.71
N ASN A 117 8.21 -1.54 -6.97
CA ASN A 117 8.86 -0.63 -6.03
C ASN A 117 9.54 0.55 -6.74
N LYS A 118 10.13 0.32 -7.91
CA LYS A 118 10.68 1.41 -8.75
C LYS A 118 9.56 2.36 -9.21
N GLY A 119 8.41 1.82 -9.65
CA GLY A 119 7.23 2.62 -10.01
C GLY A 119 6.70 3.45 -8.84
N VAL A 120 6.62 2.87 -7.63
CA VAL A 120 6.22 3.60 -6.41
C VAL A 120 7.21 4.72 -6.07
N LEU A 121 8.52 4.46 -6.23
CA LEU A 121 9.57 5.46 -5.99
C LEU A 121 9.46 6.63 -6.97
N LEU A 122 9.24 6.36 -8.26
CA LEU A 122 9.08 7.37 -9.31
C LEU A 122 7.82 8.22 -9.09
N ASP A 123 6.70 7.62 -8.64
CA ASP A 123 5.49 8.37 -8.28
C ASP A 123 5.77 9.37 -7.13
N LYS A 124 6.55 8.96 -6.11
CA LYS A 124 6.98 9.89 -5.03
C LYS A 124 7.82 11.05 -5.57
N LEU A 125 8.57 10.84 -6.64
CA LEU A 125 9.36 11.87 -7.33
C LEU A 125 8.54 12.70 -8.32
N GLN A 126 7.24 12.47 -8.43
CA GLN A 126 6.33 13.10 -9.41
C GLN A 126 6.62 12.71 -10.87
N GLU A 127 7.40 11.67 -11.09
CA GLU A 127 7.73 11.12 -12.42
C GLU A 127 6.65 10.11 -12.83
N HIS A 128 5.40 10.58 -12.90
CA HIS A 128 4.22 9.73 -12.99
C HIS A 128 4.17 8.85 -14.26
N GLU A 129 4.54 9.38 -15.42
CA GLU A 129 4.50 8.59 -16.66
C GLU A 129 5.55 7.47 -16.67
N GLU A 130 6.73 7.74 -16.12
CA GLU A 130 7.75 6.70 -15.97
C GLU A 130 7.31 5.65 -14.93
N ALA A 131 6.70 6.10 -13.82
CA ALA A 131 6.10 5.20 -12.83
C ALA A 131 5.07 4.25 -13.46
N LEU A 132 4.18 4.76 -14.32
CA LEU A 132 3.20 3.95 -15.04
C LEU A 132 3.87 2.88 -15.93
N ASN A 133 4.96 3.21 -16.61
CA ASN A 133 5.71 2.26 -17.44
C ASN A 133 6.32 1.10 -16.60
N PHE A 134 6.84 1.40 -15.40
CA PHE A 134 7.35 0.38 -14.50
C PHE A 134 6.24 -0.49 -13.92
N LEU A 135 5.10 0.12 -13.57
CA LEU A 135 3.93 -0.62 -13.09
C LEU A 135 3.35 -1.55 -14.16
N ASP A 136 3.33 -1.13 -15.42
CA ASP A 136 2.91 -2.00 -16.53
C ASP A 136 3.78 -3.24 -16.68
N LYS A 137 5.10 -3.08 -16.54
CA LYS A 137 6.03 -4.22 -16.51
C LYS A 137 5.74 -5.14 -15.32
N ALA A 138 5.49 -4.59 -14.14
CA ALA A 138 5.13 -5.39 -12.96
C ALA A 138 3.82 -6.17 -13.17
N ILE A 139 2.81 -5.56 -13.81
CA ILE A 139 1.53 -6.21 -14.14
C ILE A 139 1.71 -7.36 -15.14
N ILE A 140 2.55 -7.17 -16.16
CA ILE A 140 2.86 -8.21 -17.15
C ILE A 140 3.55 -9.42 -16.49
N ILE A 141 4.49 -9.16 -15.57
CA ILE A 141 5.24 -10.22 -14.88
C ILE A 141 4.36 -10.94 -13.86
N GLU A 142 3.53 -10.20 -13.11
CA GLU A 142 2.69 -10.74 -12.03
C GLU A 142 1.20 -10.40 -12.22
N PRO A 143 0.53 -10.90 -13.27
CA PRO A 143 -0.83 -10.47 -13.67
C PRO A 143 -1.93 -10.86 -12.67
N ARG A 144 -1.61 -11.73 -11.71
CA ARG A 144 -2.53 -12.15 -10.64
C ARG A 144 -2.41 -11.32 -9.37
N LYS A 145 -1.33 -10.56 -9.20
CA LYS A 145 -1.15 -9.72 -8.01
C LYS A 145 -1.85 -8.37 -8.22
N PRO A 146 -2.71 -7.95 -7.28
CA PRO A 146 -3.50 -6.72 -7.45
C PRO A 146 -2.69 -5.43 -7.30
N ASN A 147 -1.56 -5.47 -6.57
CA ASN A 147 -0.87 -4.29 -6.07
C ASN A 147 -0.45 -3.31 -7.19
N ALA A 148 0.19 -3.81 -8.25
CA ALA A 148 0.67 -2.95 -9.33
C ALA A 148 -0.49 -2.34 -10.12
N GLN A 149 -1.52 -3.14 -10.43
CA GLN A 149 -2.73 -2.67 -11.12
C GLN A 149 -3.49 -1.63 -10.29
N PHE A 150 -3.62 -1.88 -8.97
CA PHE A 150 -4.27 -0.95 -8.03
C PHE A 150 -3.49 0.37 -7.96
N TYR A 151 -2.16 0.31 -7.79
CA TYR A 151 -1.33 1.51 -7.68
C TYR A 151 -1.29 2.31 -8.98
N LYS A 152 -1.32 1.62 -10.15
CA LYS A 152 -1.49 2.26 -11.46
C LYS A 152 -2.78 3.07 -11.50
N GLY A 153 -3.90 2.51 -11.04
CA GLY A 153 -5.17 3.25 -10.91
C GLY A 153 -5.04 4.51 -10.06
N ILE A 154 -4.36 4.42 -8.91
CA ILE A 154 -4.12 5.60 -8.03
C ILE A 154 -3.37 6.72 -8.79
N ILE A 155 -2.31 6.38 -9.52
CA ILE A 155 -1.53 7.38 -10.30
C ILE A 155 -2.39 8.00 -11.41
N LEU A 156 -3.14 7.17 -12.13
CA LEU A 156 -4.02 7.64 -13.21
C LEU A 156 -5.11 8.59 -12.67
N GLY A 157 -5.69 8.28 -11.51
CA GLY A 157 -6.64 9.17 -10.83
C GLY A 157 -6.01 10.52 -10.45
N LYS A 158 -4.78 10.52 -9.91
CA LYS A 158 -4.02 11.77 -9.64
C LYS A 158 -3.82 12.59 -10.92
N LEU A 159 -3.56 11.94 -12.05
CA LEU A 159 -3.40 12.56 -13.36
C LEU A 159 -4.74 12.94 -14.01
N LYS A 160 -5.87 12.75 -13.33
CA LYS A 160 -7.24 12.97 -13.85
C LYS A 160 -7.58 12.12 -15.09
N ARG A 161 -6.88 11.01 -15.31
CA ARG A 161 -7.15 10.02 -16.34
C ARG A 161 -8.18 9.03 -15.82
N HIS A 162 -9.38 9.55 -15.48
CA HIS A 162 -10.40 8.86 -14.70
C HIS A 162 -10.93 7.57 -15.35
N GLU A 163 -11.09 7.54 -16.67
CA GLU A 163 -11.55 6.33 -17.41
C GLU A 163 -10.52 5.20 -17.28
N GLU A 164 -9.24 5.51 -17.44
CA GLU A 164 -8.17 4.52 -17.34
C GLU A 164 -7.99 4.06 -15.89
N SER A 165 -8.13 4.97 -14.94
CA SER A 165 -8.12 4.68 -13.51
C SER A 165 -9.27 3.73 -13.14
N LEU A 166 -10.50 4.04 -13.58
CA LEU A 166 -11.67 3.20 -13.39
C LEU A 166 -11.44 1.77 -13.91
N ASN A 167 -10.93 1.64 -15.14
CA ASN A 167 -10.61 0.33 -15.70
C ASN A 167 -9.60 -0.46 -14.85
N CYS A 168 -8.59 0.22 -14.29
CA CYS A 168 -7.64 -0.42 -13.40
C CYS A 168 -8.31 -1.00 -12.15
N PHE A 169 -9.16 -0.23 -11.48
CA PHE A 169 -9.84 -0.66 -10.26
C PHE A 169 -10.91 -1.72 -10.52
N GLU A 170 -11.66 -1.62 -11.63
CA GLU A 170 -12.61 -2.65 -12.05
C GLU A 170 -11.90 -3.99 -12.31
N ASN A 171 -10.75 -3.97 -12.99
CA ASN A 171 -9.94 -5.17 -13.23
C ASN A 171 -9.43 -5.80 -11.93
N VAL A 172 -8.99 -4.97 -10.97
CA VAL A 172 -8.61 -5.46 -9.64
C VAL A 172 -9.81 -6.10 -8.95
N HIS A 173 -10.96 -5.42 -8.89
CA HIS A 173 -12.15 -5.95 -8.22
C HIS A 173 -12.69 -7.22 -8.88
N LYS A 174 -12.69 -7.28 -10.22
CA LYS A 174 -13.11 -8.47 -10.98
C LYS A 174 -12.27 -9.71 -10.64
N LYS A 175 -10.94 -9.55 -10.54
CA LYS A 175 -10.02 -10.64 -10.20
C LYS A 175 -9.97 -10.94 -8.70
N HIS A 176 -10.21 -9.94 -7.87
CA HIS A 176 -10.13 -9.98 -6.40
C HIS A 176 -11.37 -9.35 -5.77
N PRO A 177 -12.55 -10.03 -5.76
CA PRO A 177 -13.81 -9.46 -5.26
C PRO A 177 -13.79 -9.06 -3.77
N SER A 178 -12.84 -9.61 -2.99
CA SER A 178 -12.62 -9.23 -1.59
C SER A 178 -11.83 -7.92 -1.41
N HIS A 179 -11.26 -7.37 -2.50
CA HIS A 179 -10.50 -6.13 -2.46
C HIS A 179 -11.43 -4.91 -2.41
N ILE A 180 -11.99 -4.65 -1.22
CA ILE A 180 -13.00 -3.60 -1.00
C ILE A 180 -12.48 -2.20 -1.37
N ASP A 181 -11.18 -1.93 -1.17
CA ASP A 181 -10.61 -0.63 -1.49
C ASP A 181 -10.60 -0.38 -3.01
N ALA A 182 -10.42 -1.42 -3.84
CA ALA A 182 -10.58 -1.27 -5.30
C ALA A 182 -12.03 -0.88 -5.66
N LEU A 183 -13.01 -1.54 -5.05
CA LEU A 183 -14.42 -1.21 -5.27
C LEU A 183 -14.75 0.22 -4.81
N PHE A 184 -14.16 0.68 -3.69
CA PHE A 184 -14.30 2.06 -3.25
C PHE A 184 -13.78 3.04 -4.29
N HIS A 185 -12.59 2.79 -4.86
CA HIS A 185 -12.03 3.64 -5.92
C HIS A 185 -12.84 3.58 -7.22
N VAL A 186 -13.48 2.44 -7.57
CA VAL A 186 -14.46 2.38 -8.66
C VAL A 186 -15.56 3.43 -8.44
N GLY A 187 -16.12 3.49 -7.22
CA GLY A 187 -17.13 4.49 -6.88
C GLY A 187 -16.62 5.93 -6.98
N ILE A 188 -15.37 6.18 -6.55
CA ILE A 188 -14.75 7.51 -6.67
C ILE A 188 -14.59 7.90 -8.14
N GLU A 189 -14.01 7.04 -8.98
CA GLU A 189 -13.78 7.36 -10.40
C GLU A 189 -15.10 7.53 -11.17
N LEU A 190 -16.13 6.74 -10.86
CA LEU A 190 -17.47 6.95 -11.41
C LEU A 190 -18.04 8.32 -11.04
N ALA A 191 -17.82 8.79 -9.81
CA ALA A 191 -18.27 10.11 -9.38
C ALA A 191 -17.49 11.23 -10.12
N GLU A 192 -16.18 11.11 -10.27
CA GLU A 192 -15.34 12.07 -11.02
C GLU A 192 -15.75 12.14 -12.52
N LEU A 193 -16.22 11.02 -13.09
CA LEU A 193 -16.78 10.94 -14.44
C LEU A 193 -18.24 11.42 -14.53
N GLY A 194 -18.82 11.93 -13.45
CA GLY A 194 -20.22 12.41 -13.40
C GLY A 194 -21.27 11.32 -13.24
N ASN A 195 -20.88 10.06 -13.14
CA ASN A 195 -21.79 8.91 -12.98
C ASN A 195 -22.23 8.74 -11.50
N HIS A 196 -22.72 9.82 -10.88
CA HIS A 196 -23.00 9.88 -9.43
C HIS A 196 -24.01 8.82 -8.95
N LYS A 197 -25.01 8.45 -9.76
CA LYS A 197 -25.99 7.41 -9.40
C LYS A 197 -25.29 6.05 -9.20
N LYS A 198 -24.48 5.64 -10.17
CA LYS A 198 -23.71 4.38 -10.07
C LYS A 198 -22.70 4.44 -8.92
N ALA A 199 -22.04 5.58 -8.70
CA ALA A 199 -21.13 5.76 -7.59
C ALA A 199 -21.84 5.53 -6.24
N ILE A 200 -23.05 6.05 -6.06
CA ILE A 200 -23.86 5.85 -4.84
C ILE A 200 -24.20 4.36 -4.66
N GLU A 201 -24.61 3.65 -5.72
CA GLU A 201 -24.88 2.20 -5.67
C GLU A 201 -23.65 1.42 -5.16
N ILE A 202 -22.46 1.74 -5.67
CA ILE A 202 -21.20 1.14 -5.22
C ILE A 202 -20.93 1.47 -3.75
N PHE A 203 -21.10 2.72 -3.32
CA PHE A 203 -20.91 3.11 -1.92
C PHE A 203 -21.92 2.43 -0.99
N ASP A 204 -23.16 2.22 -1.44
CA ASP A 204 -24.17 1.49 -0.68
C ASP A 204 -23.79 0.01 -0.54
N GLN A 205 -23.33 -0.63 -1.62
CA GLN A 205 -22.83 -2.00 -1.57
C GLN A 205 -21.68 -2.16 -0.56
N ILE A 206 -20.72 -1.23 -0.53
CA ILE A 206 -19.61 -1.27 0.42
C ILE A 206 -20.08 -1.04 1.86
N SER A 207 -21.04 -0.13 2.05
CA SER A 207 -21.57 0.24 3.36
C SER A 207 -22.25 -0.93 4.09
N THR A 208 -22.71 -1.95 3.39
CA THR A 208 -23.23 -3.17 4.00
C THR A 208 -22.16 -3.93 4.79
N LYS A 209 -20.90 -3.86 4.33
CA LYS A 209 -19.73 -4.54 4.93
C LYS A 209 -18.90 -3.65 5.84
N ARG A 210 -18.83 -2.35 5.53
CA ARG A 210 -18.06 -1.33 6.27
C ARG A 210 -18.99 -0.20 6.69
N LYS A 211 -19.84 -0.48 7.69
CA LYS A 211 -20.69 0.54 8.32
C LYS A 211 -19.78 1.67 8.86
N ASP A 212 -20.22 2.87 8.94
CA ASP A 212 -19.53 4.00 9.57
C ASP A 212 -18.11 4.33 9.03
N ASN A 213 -17.76 3.88 7.82
CA ASN A 213 -16.54 4.34 7.17
C ASN A 213 -16.73 5.80 6.70
N VAL A 214 -15.98 6.71 7.31
CA VAL A 214 -16.09 8.14 7.09
C VAL A 214 -15.87 8.54 5.63
N ASN A 215 -14.93 7.91 4.94
CA ASN A 215 -14.60 8.23 3.55
C ASN A 215 -15.75 7.85 2.61
N ILE A 216 -16.40 6.69 2.85
CA ILE A 216 -17.55 6.24 2.04
C ILE A 216 -18.74 7.16 2.26
N ILE A 217 -19.03 7.50 3.51
CA ILE A 217 -20.14 8.41 3.85
C ILE A 217 -19.93 9.79 3.22
N TYR A 218 -18.71 10.31 3.28
CA TYR A 218 -18.34 11.58 2.67
C TYR A 218 -18.44 11.54 1.14
N ALA A 219 -17.90 10.51 0.50
CA ALA A 219 -17.99 10.34 -0.95
C ALA A 219 -19.44 10.22 -1.44
N LYS A 220 -20.29 9.50 -0.69
CA LYS A 220 -21.72 9.43 -0.97
C LYS A 220 -22.41 10.79 -0.82
N SER A 221 -22.06 11.57 0.23
CA SER A 221 -22.58 12.94 0.42
C SER A 221 -22.21 13.85 -0.76
N ARG A 222 -20.96 13.78 -1.26
CA ARG A 222 -20.53 14.52 -2.47
C ARG A 222 -21.40 14.17 -3.68
N SER A 223 -21.57 12.88 -3.95
CA SER A 223 -22.37 12.41 -5.08
C SER A 223 -23.84 12.81 -4.98
N LYS A 224 -24.44 12.79 -3.77
CA LYS A 224 -25.78 13.28 -3.51
C LYS A 224 -25.90 14.79 -3.76
N SER A 225 -24.93 15.58 -3.31
CA SER A 225 -24.88 17.02 -3.58
C SER A 225 -24.78 17.33 -5.07
N ALA A 226 -23.93 16.60 -5.81
CA ALA A 226 -23.79 16.77 -7.24
C ALA A 226 -25.10 16.48 -8.03
N LEU A 227 -25.93 15.56 -7.52
CA LEU A 227 -27.26 15.26 -8.06
C LEU A 227 -28.32 16.31 -7.65
N GLY A 228 -28.01 17.25 -6.76
CA GLY A 228 -28.96 18.22 -6.22
C GLY A 228 -29.82 17.65 -5.07
N GLU A 229 -29.54 16.45 -4.60
CA GLU A 229 -30.22 15.80 -3.47
C GLU A 229 -29.68 16.34 -2.14
N PHE A 230 -29.86 17.65 -1.91
CA PHE A 230 -29.25 18.40 -0.81
C PHE A 230 -29.62 17.93 0.59
N PRO A 231 -30.90 17.58 0.90
CA PRO A 231 -31.27 17.11 2.24
C PRO A 231 -30.47 15.86 2.64
N GLU A 232 -30.42 14.84 1.77
CA GLU A 232 -29.72 13.60 2.01
C GLU A 232 -28.22 13.82 2.07
N SER A 233 -27.69 14.70 1.22
CA SER A 233 -26.29 15.11 1.24
C SER A 233 -25.89 15.70 2.58
N LEU A 234 -26.69 16.64 3.12
CA LEU A 234 -26.43 17.28 4.40
C LEU A 234 -26.50 16.30 5.58
N GLU A 235 -27.42 15.34 5.56
CA GLU A 235 -27.48 14.29 6.59
C GLU A 235 -26.22 13.41 6.58
N LEU A 236 -25.80 12.97 5.40
CA LEU A 236 -24.56 12.19 5.25
C LEU A 236 -23.34 13.01 5.66
N LEU A 237 -23.25 14.27 5.24
CA LEU A 237 -22.16 15.15 5.63
C LEU A 237 -22.11 15.35 7.15
N LYS A 238 -23.28 15.55 7.81
CA LYS A 238 -23.38 15.63 9.27
C LYS A 238 -22.84 14.37 9.93
N LYS A 239 -23.22 13.19 9.41
CA LYS A 239 -22.70 11.90 9.91
C LYS A 239 -21.16 11.82 9.75
N ALA A 240 -20.61 12.19 8.59
CA ALA A 240 -19.18 12.21 8.34
C ALA A 240 -18.43 13.19 9.26
N VAL A 241 -18.99 14.40 9.46
CA VAL A 241 -18.43 15.41 10.37
C VAL A 241 -18.42 14.90 11.82
N ASN A 242 -19.44 14.21 12.26
CA ASN A 242 -19.49 13.65 13.62
C ASN A 242 -18.39 12.58 13.83
N LEU A 243 -18.10 11.80 12.81
CA LEU A 243 -17.05 10.77 12.86
C LEU A 243 -15.63 11.36 12.81
N ASN A 244 -15.40 12.39 11.99
CA ASN A 244 -14.09 13.05 11.88
C ASN A 244 -14.25 14.56 11.57
N PRO A 245 -14.52 15.38 12.61
CA PRO A 245 -14.87 16.78 12.40
C PRO A 245 -13.75 17.64 11.79
N LYS A 246 -12.50 17.37 12.16
CA LYS A 246 -11.35 18.17 11.70
C LYS A 246 -11.13 18.03 10.19
N ILE A 247 -11.04 16.80 9.73
CA ILE A 247 -10.71 16.48 8.33
C ILE A 247 -11.90 16.79 7.43
N ILE A 248 -13.11 16.32 7.79
CA ILE A 248 -14.30 16.46 6.93
C ILE A 248 -14.71 17.91 6.76
N ARG A 249 -14.61 18.75 7.80
CA ARG A 249 -14.90 20.18 7.66
C ARG A 249 -13.91 20.87 6.71
N ALA A 250 -12.64 20.52 6.77
CA ALA A 250 -11.63 21.08 5.87
C ALA A 250 -11.94 20.69 4.42
N TRP A 251 -12.18 19.41 4.16
CA TRP A 251 -12.50 18.94 2.82
C TRP A 251 -13.80 19.55 2.28
N ALA A 252 -14.87 19.60 3.09
CA ALA A 252 -16.17 20.09 2.64
C ALA A 252 -16.18 21.58 2.27
N LYS A 253 -15.30 22.40 2.84
CA LYS A 253 -15.18 23.82 2.50
C LYS A 253 -14.65 24.05 1.08
N GLU A 254 -13.77 23.19 0.63
CA GLU A 254 -13.06 23.30 -0.65
C GLU A 254 -13.69 22.42 -1.74
N GLU A 255 -14.62 21.53 -1.35
CA GLU A 255 -15.22 20.56 -2.24
C GLU A 255 -16.22 21.20 -3.21
N LYS A 256 -15.90 21.15 -4.50
CA LYS A 256 -16.73 21.75 -5.56
C LYS A 256 -18.17 21.21 -5.58
N ALA A 257 -18.36 19.95 -5.23
CA ALA A 257 -19.69 19.35 -5.17
C ALA A 257 -20.62 20.03 -4.14
N PHE A 258 -20.08 20.75 -3.15
CA PHE A 258 -20.84 21.50 -2.15
C PHE A 258 -20.96 23.00 -2.42
N GLU A 259 -20.42 23.51 -3.52
CA GLU A 259 -20.45 24.95 -3.84
C GLU A 259 -21.87 25.54 -3.77
N ARG A 260 -22.86 24.81 -4.29
CA ARG A 260 -24.27 25.21 -4.24
C ARG A 260 -24.87 25.22 -2.82
N LEU A 261 -24.21 24.59 -1.86
CA LEU A 261 -24.61 24.58 -0.45
C LEU A 261 -23.94 25.68 0.39
N HIS A 262 -23.00 26.46 -0.16
CA HIS A 262 -22.30 27.50 0.58
C HIS A 262 -23.22 28.62 1.11
N SER A 263 -24.37 28.87 0.47
CA SER A 263 -25.41 29.78 0.97
C SER A 263 -26.39 29.15 1.97
N ASN A 264 -26.36 27.81 2.10
CA ASN A 264 -27.26 27.07 3.00
C ASN A 264 -26.79 27.21 4.46
N GLU A 265 -27.70 27.67 5.34
CA GLU A 265 -27.38 27.93 6.76
C GLU A 265 -26.94 26.66 7.51
N GLN A 266 -27.58 25.53 7.23
CA GLN A 266 -27.27 24.25 7.87
C GLN A 266 -25.85 23.77 7.47
N PHE A 267 -25.51 23.90 6.18
CA PHE A 267 -24.16 23.59 5.69
C PHE A 267 -23.11 24.46 6.38
N ARG A 268 -23.31 25.79 6.40
CA ARG A 268 -22.38 26.75 7.02
C ARG A 268 -22.13 26.44 8.50
N LYS A 269 -23.21 26.17 9.27
CA LYS A 269 -23.07 25.74 10.67
C LYS A 269 -22.28 24.45 10.81
N LEU A 270 -22.54 23.48 9.93
CA LEU A 270 -21.91 22.15 9.97
C LEU A 270 -20.41 22.22 9.71
N VAL A 271 -19.98 22.97 8.70
CA VAL A 271 -18.57 23.07 8.30
C VAL A 271 -17.83 24.22 8.98
N LYS A 272 -18.54 25.08 9.73
CA LYS A 272 -18.01 26.29 10.39
C LYS A 272 -17.43 27.28 9.37
N LEU A 273 -18.25 27.68 8.39
CA LEU A 273 -18.01 28.81 7.49
C LEU A 273 -18.49 30.10 8.12
#